data_eb4500524b3f22ed415d7453c9e550b9
#
_entry.id   eb4500524b3f22ed415d7453c9e550b9
#
_cell.length_a   1.000
_cell.length_b   1.000
_cell.length_c   1.000
_cell.angle_alpha   90.00
_cell.angle_beta   90.00
_cell.angle_gamma   90.00
#
_symmetry.space_group_name_H-M   'P 1'
#
loop_
_entity.id
_entity.type
_entity.pdbx_description
1 polymer ?
#
loop_
_entity_poly.entity_id
_entity_poly.type
_entity_poly.pdbx_seq_one_letter_code
_entity_poly.pdbx_strand_id
1 'polypeptide(L)'
;VSYLPDRAYLSDWMKVMDVIDFFSDFYRDFDRVKATEMFKTLRISPLDRLKTLSKGTKEKVQLILTMSRRAQLYVLDEPIAGVDPAARDYILNTILANYSEDASVLLSTHLIADIERVLDEVVFLKDGEMVLHESVDTIREEHGKSVDMLFREVFAC
;
A
#
# COMPACT_ATOMS: atom_id res chain seq x y z
N VAL A 1 -1.96 -9.75 10.63
CA VAL A 1 -1.75 -9.36 9.22
C VAL A 1 -2.82 -8.35 8.82
N SER A 2 -2.44 -7.30 8.12
CA SER A 2 -3.34 -6.37 7.43
C SER A 2 -3.10 -6.46 5.93
N TYR A 3 -4.17 -6.60 5.14
CA TYR A 3 -4.06 -6.84 3.70
C TYR A 3 -4.83 -5.80 2.89
N LEU A 4 -4.17 -5.24 1.90
CA LEU A 4 -4.77 -4.38 0.88
C LEU A 4 -4.74 -5.12 -0.47
N PRO A 5 -5.86 -5.59 -1.01
CA PRO A 5 -5.92 -6.21 -2.32
C PRO A 5 -5.84 -5.17 -3.45
N ASP A 6 -5.36 -5.59 -4.62
CA ASP A 6 -5.35 -4.78 -5.86
C ASP A 6 -6.75 -4.29 -6.28
N ARG A 7 -7.78 -5.08 -5.94
CA ARG A 7 -9.16 -4.76 -6.33
C ARG A 7 -9.96 -4.11 -5.21
N ALA A 8 -10.86 -3.19 -5.60
CA ALA A 8 -11.83 -2.64 -4.67
C ALA A 8 -12.74 -3.74 -4.12
N TYR A 9 -12.83 -3.85 -2.79
CA TYR A 9 -13.62 -4.85 -2.08
C TYR A 9 -14.75 -4.23 -1.24
N LEU A 10 -14.75 -2.91 -1.10
CA LEU A 10 -15.77 -2.20 -0.33
C LEU A 10 -17.04 -2.01 -1.14
N SER A 11 -18.18 -2.22 -0.51
CA SER A 11 -19.50 -2.09 -1.16
C SER A 11 -19.85 -0.63 -1.40
N ASP A 12 -20.18 -0.27 -2.62
CA ASP A 12 -20.44 1.10 -3.09
C ASP A 12 -21.59 1.81 -2.36
N TRP A 13 -22.56 1.07 -1.80
CA TRP A 13 -23.69 1.63 -1.06
C TRP A 13 -23.33 2.13 0.34
N MET A 14 -22.21 1.67 0.91
CA MET A 14 -21.76 2.05 2.25
C MET A 14 -21.29 3.51 2.28
N LYS A 15 -21.48 4.16 3.44
CA LYS A 15 -20.81 5.41 3.76
C LYS A 15 -19.42 5.13 4.33
N VAL A 16 -18.55 6.13 4.30
CA VAL A 16 -17.22 6.04 4.93
C VAL A 16 -17.33 5.67 6.41
N MET A 17 -18.30 6.24 7.12
CA MET A 17 -18.57 5.92 8.53
C MET A 17 -18.97 4.46 8.73
N ASP A 18 -19.84 3.92 7.86
CA ASP A 18 -20.28 2.52 7.96
C ASP A 18 -19.09 1.56 7.82
N VAL A 19 -18.12 1.90 6.96
CA VAL A 19 -16.91 1.09 6.78
C VAL A 19 -15.99 1.19 8.00
N ILE A 20 -15.83 2.37 8.58
CA ILE A 20 -15.08 2.57 9.83
C ILE A 20 -15.70 1.75 10.95
N ASP A 21 -17.03 1.79 11.10
CA ASP A 21 -17.76 1.03 12.11
C ASP A 21 -17.55 -0.48 11.88
N PHE A 22 -17.71 -0.95 10.65
CA PHE A 22 -17.48 -2.35 10.28
C PHE A 22 -16.06 -2.82 10.63
N PHE A 23 -15.03 -2.04 10.31
CA PHE A 23 -13.65 -2.39 10.64
C PHE A 23 -13.39 -2.38 12.15
N SER A 24 -14.00 -1.44 12.88
CA SER A 24 -13.89 -1.36 14.33
C SER A 24 -14.54 -2.55 15.04
N ASP A 25 -15.65 -3.04 14.50
CA ASP A 25 -16.38 -4.19 15.07
C ASP A 25 -15.70 -5.52 14.72
N PHE A 26 -15.12 -5.61 13.51
CA PHE A 26 -14.54 -6.85 13.01
C PHE A 26 -13.08 -7.06 13.45
N TYR A 27 -12.28 -5.99 13.49
CA TYR A 27 -10.86 -6.05 13.81
C TYR A 27 -10.56 -5.39 15.17
N ARG A 28 -10.18 -6.18 16.16
CA ARG A 28 -9.81 -5.69 17.51
C ARG A 28 -8.59 -4.76 17.52
N ASP A 29 -7.73 -4.88 16.52
CA ASP A 29 -6.50 -4.10 16.33
C ASP A 29 -6.71 -2.87 15.45
N PHE A 30 -7.95 -2.53 15.10
CA PHE A 30 -8.26 -1.35 14.30
C PHE A 30 -8.24 -0.07 15.14
N ASP A 31 -7.46 0.90 14.71
CA ASP A 31 -7.35 2.21 15.35
C ASP A 31 -8.32 3.20 14.69
N ARG A 32 -9.52 3.29 15.26
CA ARG A 32 -10.59 4.18 14.79
C ARG A 32 -10.20 5.65 14.80
N VAL A 33 -9.42 6.07 15.80
CA VAL A 33 -8.99 7.48 15.94
C VAL A 33 -8.06 7.82 14.79
N LYS A 34 -7.04 6.99 14.57
CA LYS A 34 -6.09 7.13 13.46
C LYS A 34 -6.81 7.19 12.10
N ALA A 35 -7.73 6.26 11.84
CA ALA A 35 -8.51 6.24 10.60
C ALA A 35 -9.28 7.56 10.39
N THR A 36 -9.97 8.03 11.44
CA THR A 36 -10.76 9.25 11.39
C THR A 36 -9.91 10.48 11.10
N GLU A 37 -8.73 10.59 11.71
CA GLU A 37 -7.79 11.69 11.48
C GLU A 37 -7.25 11.68 10.04
N MET A 38 -6.93 10.49 9.51
CA MET A 38 -6.46 10.35 8.13
C MET A 38 -7.56 10.74 7.11
N PHE A 39 -8.82 10.33 7.34
CA PHE A 39 -9.95 10.76 6.51
C PHE A 39 -10.16 12.27 6.56
N LYS A 40 -10.03 12.89 7.75
CA LYS A 40 -10.12 14.33 7.92
C LYS A 40 -9.04 15.08 7.14
N THR A 41 -7.80 14.59 7.17
CA THR A 41 -6.67 15.16 6.43
C THR A 41 -6.93 15.16 4.92
N LEU A 42 -7.57 14.13 4.39
CA LEU A 42 -7.97 14.04 2.99
C LEU A 42 -9.28 14.76 2.66
N ARG A 43 -9.91 15.41 3.64
CA ARG A 43 -11.23 16.06 3.49
C ARG A 43 -12.31 15.10 2.98
N ILE A 44 -12.22 13.83 3.36
CA ILE A 44 -13.25 12.83 3.07
C ILE A 44 -14.27 12.86 4.20
N SER A 45 -15.52 13.16 3.88
CA SER A 45 -16.59 13.22 4.88
C SER A 45 -17.01 11.82 5.32
N PRO A 46 -17.22 11.58 6.63
CA PRO A 46 -17.79 10.33 7.12
C PRO A 46 -19.15 9.99 6.51
N LEU A 47 -19.89 11.00 6.03
CA LEU A 47 -21.21 10.86 5.42
C LEU A 47 -21.16 10.57 3.92
N ASP A 48 -20.00 10.71 3.29
CA ASP A 48 -19.85 10.43 1.87
C ASP A 48 -20.11 8.94 1.59
N ARG A 49 -20.86 8.68 0.53
CA ARG A 49 -21.07 7.31 0.04
C ARG A 49 -19.91 6.91 -0.86
N LEU A 50 -19.42 5.67 -0.73
CA LEU A 50 -18.32 5.17 -1.54
C LEU A 50 -18.59 5.30 -3.04
N LYS A 51 -19.83 5.08 -3.49
CA LYS A 51 -20.23 5.24 -4.90
C LYS A 51 -20.01 6.65 -5.46
N THR A 52 -19.99 7.69 -4.59
CA THR A 52 -19.81 9.09 -5.03
C THR A 52 -18.33 9.51 -5.07
N LEU A 53 -17.45 8.70 -4.51
CA LEU A 53 -16.02 8.96 -4.50
C LEU A 53 -15.39 8.57 -5.85
N SER A 54 -14.35 9.32 -6.25
CA SER A 54 -13.54 8.94 -7.40
C SER A 54 -12.82 7.61 -7.14
N LYS A 55 -12.37 6.94 -8.20
CA LYS A 55 -11.59 5.69 -8.08
C LYS A 55 -10.38 5.89 -7.15
N GLY A 56 -9.55 6.90 -7.40
CA GLY A 56 -8.38 7.19 -6.57
C GLY A 56 -8.72 7.55 -5.12
N THR A 57 -9.88 8.16 -4.87
CA THR A 57 -10.34 8.41 -3.49
C THR A 57 -10.76 7.12 -2.79
N LYS A 58 -11.41 6.19 -3.50
CA LYS A 58 -11.74 4.86 -2.96
C LYS A 58 -10.50 4.06 -2.61
N GLU A 59 -9.46 4.10 -3.45
CA GLU A 59 -8.16 3.47 -3.18
C GLU A 59 -7.51 4.04 -1.91
N LYS A 60 -7.53 5.37 -1.73
CA LYS A 60 -7.08 6.01 -0.49
C LYS A 60 -7.90 5.58 0.74
N VAL A 61 -9.21 5.42 0.60
CA VAL A 61 -10.07 4.90 1.69
C VAL A 61 -9.62 3.51 2.10
N GLN A 62 -9.42 2.61 1.16
CA GLN A 62 -8.96 1.23 1.44
C GLN A 62 -7.58 1.21 2.10
N LEU A 63 -6.65 2.04 1.60
CA LEU A 63 -5.33 2.18 2.20
C LEU A 63 -5.41 2.66 3.66
N ILE A 64 -6.19 3.71 3.93
CA ILE A 64 -6.37 4.23 5.29
C ILE A 64 -6.88 3.15 6.22
N LEU A 65 -7.89 2.38 5.81
CA LEU A 65 -8.44 1.30 6.62
C LEU A 65 -7.38 0.22 6.91
N THR A 66 -6.59 -0.14 5.91
CA THR A 66 -5.50 -1.12 6.04
C THR A 66 -4.41 -0.62 6.99
N MET A 67 -3.96 0.63 6.82
CA MET A 67 -2.88 1.22 7.62
C MET A 67 -3.33 1.66 9.02
N SER A 68 -4.64 1.70 9.27
CA SER A 68 -5.20 1.97 10.61
C SER A 68 -5.33 0.73 11.48
N ARG A 69 -4.90 -0.44 11.03
CA ARG A 69 -4.75 -1.64 11.83
C ARG A 69 -3.37 -1.68 12.48
N ARG A 70 -3.27 -2.24 13.68
CA ARG A 70 -1.98 -2.49 14.37
C ARG A 70 -1.50 -3.90 14.04
N ALA A 71 -1.04 -4.10 12.81
CA ALA A 71 -0.57 -5.39 12.33
C ALA A 71 0.95 -5.51 12.45
N GLN A 72 1.46 -6.73 12.61
CA GLN A 72 2.88 -7.04 12.51
C GLN A 72 3.35 -7.23 11.07
N LEU A 73 2.42 -7.52 10.16
CA LEU A 73 2.68 -7.65 8.73
C LEU A 73 1.58 -6.94 7.95
N TYR A 74 1.97 -6.00 7.12
CA TYR A 74 1.12 -5.40 6.09
C TYR A 74 1.46 -6.01 4.74
N VAL A 75 0.45 -6.52 4.04
CA VAL A 75 0.58 -7.04 2.67
C VAL A 75 -0.21 -6.11 1.75
N LEU A 76 0.49 -5.44 0.85
CA LEU A 76 -0.07 -4.41 -0.03
C LEU A 76 0.10 -4.84 -1.49
N ASP A 77 -1.01 -5.17 -2.14
CA ASP A 77 -1.00 -5.66 -3.50
C ASP A 77 -1.25 -4.51 -4.49
N GLU A 78 -0.23 -4.15 -5.26
CA GLU A 78 -0.23 -3.06 -6.24
C GLU A 78 -0.80 -1.72 -5.70
N PRO A 79 -0.38 -1.23 -4.52
CA PRO A 79 -1.04 -0.09 -3.84
C PRO A 79 -0.94 1.23 -4.59
N ILE A 80 -0.05 1.35 -5.59
CA ILE A 80 0.18 2.56 -6.39
C ILE A 80 -0.19 2.39 -7.87
N ALA A 81 -0.71 1.22 -8.26
CA ALA A 81 -1.10 0.95 -9.63
C ALA A 81 -2.33 1.77 -10.04
N GLY A 82 -2.30 2.35 -11.24
CA GLY A 82 -3.43 3.13 -11.77
C GLY A 82 -3.70 4.47 -11.07
N VAL A 83 -2.81 4.91 -10.18
CA VAL A 83 -2.90 6.20 -9.48
C VAL A 83 -2.02 7.24 -10.16
N ASP A 84 -2.45 8.50 -10.15
CA ASP A 84 -1.64 9.59 -10.68
C ASP A 84 -0.34 9.79 -9.85
N PRO A 85 0.74 10.33 -10.45
CA PRO A 85 2.04 10.46 -9.76
C PRO A 85 1.99 11.21 -8.42
N ALA A 86 1.18 12.26 -8.31
CA ALA A 86 1.06 13.03 -7.06
C ALA A 86 0.38 12.21 -5.96
N ALA A 87 -0.59 11.38 -6.32
CA ALA A 87 -1.26 10.49 -5.40
C ALA A 87 -0.35 9.31 -4.97
N ARG A 88 0.59 8.86 -5.81
CA ARG A 88 1.59 7.83 -5.43
C ARG A 88 2.45 8.28 -4.26
N ASP A 89 2.99 9.49 -4.31
CA ASP A 89 3.77 10.05 -3.20
C ASP A 89 2.96 10.11 -1.90
N TYR A 90 1.69 10.49 -1.99
CA TYR A 90 0.79 10.46 -0.83
C TYR A 90 0.64 9.05 -0.25
N ILE A 91 0.42 8.04 -1.11
CA ILE A 91 0.25 6.64 -0.71
C ILE A 91 1.53 6.13 -0.02
N LEU A 92 2.68 6.33 -0.63
CA LEU A 92 3.97 5.91 -0.06
C LEU A 92 4.25 6.58 1.29
N ASN A 93 4.06 7.90 1.38
CA ASN A 93 4.22 8.61 2.65
C ASN A 93 3.22 8.12 3.71
N THR A 94 1.99 7.78 3.31
CA THR A 94 1.00 7.21 4.22
C THR A 94 1.43 5.84 4.74
N ILE A 95 1.98 4.99 3.90
CA ILE A 95 2.51 3.68 4.30
C ILE A 95 3.65 3.88 5.29
N LEU A 96 4.67 4.67 4.93
CA LEU A 96 5.87 4.89 5.73
C LEU A 96 5.59 5.53 7.08
N ALA A 97 4.63 6.46 7.16
CA ALA A 97 4.29 7.14 8.40
C ALA A 97 3.37 6.34 9.33
N ASN A 98 2.79 5.23 8.86
CA ASN A 98 1.68 4.59 9.56
C ASN A 98 1.85 3.11 9.91
N TYR A 99 2.93 2.45 9.49
CA TYR A 99 3.25 1.14 10.05
C TYR A 99 4.06 1.29 11.37
N SER A 100 4.00 0.29 12.23
CA SER A 100 4.79 0.28 13.47
C SER A 100 6.23 -0.13 13.18
N GLU A 101 7.20 0.38 13.98
CA GLU A 101 8.63 0.04 13.83
C GLU A 101 8.91 -1.48 13.92
N ASP A 102 8.07 -2.22 14.65
CA ASP A 102 8.17 -3.68 14.80
C ASP A 102 7.42 -4.46 13.71
N ALA A 103 6.86 -3.77 12.71
CA ALA A 103 6.09 -4.40 11.64
C ALA A 103 6.90 -4.48 10.35
N SER A 104 6.57 -5.49 9.55
CA SER A 104 7.06 -5.62 8.17
C SER A 104 5.99 -5.18 7.17
N VAL A 105 6.43 -4.59 6.07
CA VAL A 105 5.58 -4.26 4.92
C VAL A 105 6.04 -5.06 3.71
N LEU A 106 5.17 -5.93 3.20
CA LEU A 106 5.36 -6.63 1.93
C LEU A 106 4.49 -5.95 0.87
N LEU A 107 5.13 -5.42 -0.15
CA LEU A 107 4.46 -4.67 -1.21
C LEU A 107 4.76 -5.32 -2.57
N SER A 108 3.72 -5.67 -3.33
CA SER A 108 3.86 -6.08 -4.71
C SER A 108 3.69 -4.88 -5.64
N THR A 109 4.53 -4.75 -6.66
CA THR A 109 4.38 -3.73 -7.70
C THR A 109 5.26 -4.01 -8.91
N HIS A 110 4.86 -3.48 -10.05
CA HIS A 110 5.68 -3.37 -11.27
C HIS A 110 6.25 -1.95 -11.48
N LEU A 111 5.92 -1.00 -10.61
CA LEU A 111 6.34 0.41 -10.67
C LEU A 111 7.57 0.66 -9.79
N ILE A 112 8.66 -0.06 -10.08
CA ILE A 112 9.84 -0.12 -9.22
C ILE A 112 10.50 1.24 -9.04
N ALA A 113 10.63 2.02 -10.11
CA ALA A 113 11.28 3.34 -10.07
C ALA A 113 10.60 4.31 -9.08
N ASP A 114 9.30 4.16 -8.84
CA ASP A 114 8.55 5.02 -7.93
C ASP A 114 8.81 4.68 -6.44
N ILE A 115 9.15 3.41 -6.14
CA ILE A 115 9.25 2.92 -4.76
C ILE A 115 10.67 2.54 -4.33
N GLU A 116 11.62 2.39 -5.24
CA GLU A 116 12.97 1.90 -4.96
C GLU A 116 13.66 2.61 -3.78
N ARG A 117 13.36 3.90 -3.61
CA ARG A 117 13.95 4.74 -2.54
C ARG A 117 13.52 4.37 -1.12
N VAL A 118 12.46 3.57 -0.98
CA VAL A 118 11.85 3.22 0.31
C VAL A 118 11.91 1.72 0.62
N LEU A 119 12.55 0.94 -0.25
CA LEU A 119 12.70 -0.50 -0.08
C LEU A 119 13.98 -0.84 0.67
N ASP A 120 13.89 -1.79 1.58
CA ASP A 120 15.04 -2.44 2.22
C ASP A 120 15.50 -3.65 1.40
N GLU A 121 14.56 -4.50 1.01
CA GLU A 121 14.81 -5.73 0.29
C GLU A 121 13.87 -5.87 -0.91
N VAL A 122 14.30 -6.63 -1.91
CA VAL A 122 13.49 -6.95 -3.08
C VAL A 122 13.50 -8.43 -3.38
N VAL A 123 12.36 -8.91 -3.87
CA VAL A 123 12.18 -10.28 -4.36
C VAL A 123 11.67 -10.19 -5.80
N PHE A 124 12.37 -10.80 -6.74
CA PHE A 124 11.90 -10.92 -8.13
C PHE A 124 11.26 -12.29 -8.34
N LEU A 125 10.03 -12.27 -8.82
CA LEU A 125 9.26 -13.47 -9.15
C LEU A 125 9.05 -13.57 -10.66
N LYS A 126 9.37 -14.72 -11.23
CA LYS A 126 9.17 -15.03 -12.65
C LYS A 126 8.62 -16.45 -12.80
N ASP A 127 7.52 -16.59 -13.53
CA ASP A 127 6.88 -17.88 -13.82
C ASP A 127 6.60 -18.74 -12.57
N GLY A 128 6.30 -18.09 -11.44
CA GLY A 128 6.01 -18.75 -10.16
C GLY A 128 7.28 -19.10 -9.34
N GLU A 129 8.44 -18.73 -9.81
CA GLU A 129 9.71 -18.98 -9.12
C GLU A 129 10.35 -17.68 -8.63
N MET A 130 11.06 -17.75 -7.51
CA MET A 130 11.87 -16.66 -7.00
C MET A 130 13.23 -16.68 -7.72
N VAL A 131 13.47 -15.66 -8.54
CA VAL A 131 14.73 -15.56 -9.33
C VAL A 131 15.78 -14.68 -8.67
N LEU A 132 15.37 -13.82 -7.72
CA LEU A 132 16.29 -12.99 -6.93
C LEU A 132 15.65 -12.64 -5.59
N HIS A 133 16.47 -12.61 -4.53
CA HIS A 133 16.14 -12.02 -3.24
C HIS A 133 17.40 -11.35 -2.68
N GLU A 134 17.43 -10.04 -2.65
CA GLU A 134 18.57 -9.24 -2.19
C GLU A 134 18.15 -7.94 -1.52
N SER A 135 19.04 -7.38 -0.69
CA SER A 135 18.86 -6.02 -0.20
C SER A 135 19.11 -4.99 -1.32
N VAL A 136 18.44 -3.86 -1.23
CA VAL A 136 18.65 -2.75 -2.20
C VAL A 136 20.10 -2.25 -2.16
N ASP A 137 20.72 -2.25 -0.98
CA ASP A 137 22.11 -1.84 -0.81
C ASP A 137 23.06 -2.84 -1.49
N THR A 138 22.85 -4.16 -1.35
CA THR A 138 23.61 -5.18 -2.07
C THR A 138 23.53 -4.98 -3.58
N ILE A 139 22.33 -4.74 -4.10
CA ILE A 139 22.13 -4.50 -5.55
C ILE A 139 22.95 -3.27 -6.01
N ARG A 140 22.98 -2.21 -5.24
CA ARG A 140 23.75 -1.00 -5.56
C ARG A 140 25.25 -1.22 -5.50
N GLU A 141 25.73 -1.91 -4.46
CA GLU A 141 27.15 -2.12 -4.22
C GLU A 141 27.76 -3.18 -5.14
N GLU A 142 27.12 -4.35 -5.28
CA GLU A 142 27.66 -5.49 -6.02
C GLU A 142 27.35 -5.43 -7.51
N HIS A 143 26.14 -5.00 -7.89
CA HIS A 143 25.74 -4.90 -9.30
C HIS A 143 26.01 -3.52 -9.90
N GLY A 144 26.24 -2.48 -9.08
CA GLY A 144 26.44 -1.10 -9.55
C GLY A 144 25.20 -0.52 -10.27
N LYS A 145 24.01 -1.00 -9.95
CA LYS A 145 22.75 -0.70 -10.64
C LYS A 145 21.65 -0.28 -9.67
N SER A 146 20.64 0.38 -10.23
CA SER A 146 19.38 0.53 -9.52
C SER A 146 18.55 -0.76 -9.57
N VAL A 147 17.60 -0.91 -8.67
CA VAL A 147 16.65 -2.04 -8.68
C VAL A 147 15.86 -2.08 -9.98
N ASP A 148 15.42 -0.91 -10.48
CA ASP A 148 14.71 -0.82 -11.78
C ASP A 148 15.58 -1.29 -12.96
N MET A 149 16.87 -0.93 -12.98
CA MET A 149 17.80 -1.40 -14.02
C MET A 149 17.99 -2.91 -13.96
N LEU A 150 18.22 -3.46 -12.79
CA LEU A 150 18.40 -4.91 -12.60
C LEU A 150 17.11 -5.66 -12.97
N PHE A 151 15.94 -5.15 -12.56
CA PHE A 151 14.66 -5.73 -12.95
C PHE A 151 14.49 -5.81 -14.47
N ARG A 152 14.78 -4.71 -15.18
CA ARG A 152 14.69 -4.69 -16.66
C ARG A 152 15.59 -5.71 -17.32
N GLU A 153 16.78 -5.96 -16.77
CA GLU A 153 17.70 -6.97 -17.31
C GLU A 153 17.20 -8.40 -17.09
N VAL A 154 16.73 -8.69 -15.86
CA VAL A 154 16.21 -10.03 -15.50
C VAL A 154 14.95 -10.38 -16.30
N PHE A 155 14.12 -9.39 -16.60
CA PHE A 155 12.85 -9.56 -17.30
C PHE A 155 12.89 -9.09 -18.77
N ALA A 156 14.06 -8.74 -19.31
CA ALA A 156 14.20 -8.44 -20.74
C ALA A 156 13.75 -9.65 -21.57
N CYS A 157 12.85 -9.38 -22.56
CA CYS A 157 12.41 -10.37 -23.54
C CYS A 157 13.37 -10.41 -24.72
#